data_da7c5552beb46ab9fd196786324aa56f
#
_entry.id   da7c5552beb46ab9fd196786324aa56f
#
_cell.length_a   1.000
_cell.length_b   1.000
_cell.length_c   1.000
_cell.angle_alpha   90.00
_cell.angle_beta   90.00
_cell.angle_gamma   90.00
#
_symmetry.space_group_name_H-M   'P 1'
#
loop_
_entity.id
_entity.type
_entity.pdbx_description
1 polymer ?
#
loop_
_entity_poly.entity_id
_entity_poly.type
_entity_poly.pdbx_seq_one_letter_code
_entity_poly.pdbx_strand_id
1 'polypeptide(L)'
;MKKFLFVYNASPEPGTETDADWMAWFGTIGEKLVDVGNPFNGGKLVKDGASSDLSSFDDFVGGYSLINAADIDQAIEIAKGCPSAAGVRVFEAIPM
;
A
#
# COMPACT_ATOMS: atom_id res chain seq x y z
N MET A 1 6.54 3.13 -18.76
CA MET A 1 5.61 3.21 -17.64
C MET A 1 6.31 3.69 -16.38
N LYS A 2 5.57 4.36 -15.52
CA LYS A 2 6.08 4.82 -14.23
C LYS A 2 5.79 3.80 -13.16
N LYS A 3 6.58 3.82 -12.08
CA LYS A 3 6.35 3.00 -10.90
C LYS A 3 5.63 3.78 -9.82
N PHE A 4 4.73 3.11 -9.15
CA PHE A 4 3.98 3.69 -8.02
C PHE A 4 4.07 2.74 -6.83
N LEU A 5 4.26 3.32 -5.65
CA LEU A 5 4.18 2.59 -4.41
C LEU A 5 2.78 2.74 -3.84
N PHE A 6 2.11 1.62 -3.65
CA PHE A 6 0.84 1.57 -2.93
C PHE A 6 1.14 1.18 -1.49
N VAL A 7 0.76 2.04 -0.56
CA VAL A 7 0.90 1.77 0.86
C VAL A 7 -0.49 1.57 1.43
N TYR A 8 -0.79 0.35 1.85
CA TYR A 8 -2.11 -0.01 2.36
C TYR A 8 -2.20 0.42 3.82
N ASN A 9 -3.17 1.26 4.13
CA ASN A 9 -3.38 1.70 5.49
C ASN A 9 -3.96 0.56 6.32
N ALA A 10 -3.54 0.45 7.58
CA ALA A 10 -4.13 -0.47 8.53
C ALA A 10 -5.14 0.28 9.39
N SER A 11 -6.18 -0.44 9.82
CA SER A 11 -7.18 0.08 10.75
C SER A 11 -6.96 -0.53 12.12
N PRO A 12 -7.23 0.20 13.22
CA PRO A 12 -7.21 -0.37 14.57
C PRO A 12 -8.32 -1.40 14.77
N GLU A 13 -9.36 -1.32 13.95
CA GLU A 13 -10.47 -2.26 14.00
C GLU A 13 -10.34 -3.28 12.88
N PRO A 14 -10.80 -4.53 13.09
CA PRO A 14 -10.80 -5.52 12.03
C PRO A 14 -11.59 -5.00 10.83
N GLY A 15 -10.97 -5.04 9.65
CA GLY A 15 -11.65 -4.72 8.41
C GLY A 15 -12.61 -5.82 8.01
N THR A 16 -13.43 -5.53 7.01
CA THR A 16 -14.34 -6.51 6.43
C THR A 16 -13.72 -7.27 5.26
N GLU A 17 -12.57 -6.80 4.79
CA GLU A 17 -11.86 -7.46 3.69
C GLU A 17 -11.26 -8.80 4.14
N THR A 18 -11.29 -9.77 3.24
CA THR A 18 -10.75 -11.11 3.46
C THR A 18 -9.52 -11.36 2.60
N ASP A 19 -8.78 -12.42 2.90
CA ASP A 19 -7.66 -12.84 2.06
C ASP A 19 -8.13 -13.12 0.62
N ALA A 20 -9.34 -13.65 0.46
CA ALA A 20 -9.91 -13.91 -0.86
C ALA A 20 -10.12 -12.60 -1.64
N ASP A 21 -10.57 -11.53 -0.97
CA ASP A 21 -10.74 -10.21 -1.58
C ASP A 21 -9.41 -9.67 -2.10
N TRP A 22 -8.36 -9.77 -1.30
CA TRP A 22 -7.01 -9.33 -1.68
C TRP A 22 -6.46 -10.12 -2.85
N MET A 23 -6.61 -11.45 -2.82
CA MET A 23 -6.13 -12.31 -3.92
C MET A 23 -6.87 -12.01 -5.22
N ALA A 24 -8.18 -11.75 -5.14
CA ALA A 24 -8.98 -11.39 -6.31
C ALA A 24 -8.50 -10.06 -6.90
N TRP A 25 -8.22 -9.07 -6.06
CA TRP A 25 -7.74 -7.77 -6.53
C TRP A 25 -6.35 -7.87 -7.17
N PHE A 26 -5.42 -8.58 -6.53
CA PHE A 26 -4.09 -8.82 -7.10
C PHE A 26 -4.18 -9.54 -8.45
N GLY A 27 -5.10 -10.49 -8.59
CA GLY A 27 -5.34 -11.16 -9.86
C GLY A 27 -5.86 -10.20 -10.94
N THR A 28 -6.75 -9.28 -10.55
CA THR A 28 -7.32 -8.29 -11.48
C THR A 28 -6.26 -7.34 -12.02
N ILE A 29 -5.33 -6.89 -11.18
CA ILE A 29 -4.29 -5.95 -11.60
C ILE A 29 -3.04 -6.63 -12.18
N GLY A 30 -2.97 -7.93 -12.13
CA GLY A 30 -1.89 -8.85 -12.50
C GLY A 30 -0.70 -8.27 -13.27
N GLU A 31 -0.88 -7.89 -14.54
CA GLU A 31 0.20 -7.39 -15.39
C GLU A 31 0.80 -6.07 -14.91
N LYS A 32 0.05 -5.29 -14.15
CA LYS A 32 0.50 -4.00 -13.63
C LYS A 32 1.28 -4.15 -12.33
N LEU A 33 1.26 -5.32 -11.74
CA LEU A 33 1.93 -5.61 -10.47
C LEU A 33 3.41 -5.88 -10.72
N VAL A 34 4.28 -5.00 -10.23
CA VAL A 34 5.73 -5.19 -10.29
C VAL A 34 6.19 -6.07 -9.15
N ASP A 35 5.67 -5.82 -7.96
CA ASP A 35 5.97 -6.56 -6.74
C ASP A 35 4.72 -6.53 -5.88
N VAL A 36 4.21 -7.69 -5.55
CA VAL A 36 3.02 -7.79 -4.69
C VAL A 36 3.31 -7.22 -3.29
N GLY A 37 4.58 -7.21 -2.90
CA GLY A 37 5.00 -6.71 -1.61
C GLY A 37 4.66 -7.65 -0.47
N ASN A 38 4.59 -7.07 0.72
CA ASN A 38 4.36 -7.83 1.95
C ASN A 38 3.50 -7.04 2.93
N PRO A 39 2.74 -7.72 3.78
CA PRO A 39 2.13 -7.07 4.92
C PRO A 39 3.20 -6.72 5.95
N PHE A 40 2.93 -5.72 6.77
CA PHE A 40 3.84 -5.27 7.82
C PHE A 40 3.39 -5.79 9.19
N ASN A 41 4.37 -6.05 10.04
CA ASN A 41 4.13 -6.43 11.43
C ASN A 41 4.72 -5.35 12.35
N GLY A 42 4.03 -4.21 12.43
CA GLY A 42 4.48 -3.08 13.22
C GLY A 42 5.61 -2.29 12.56
N GLY A 43 6.13 -1.31 13.25
CA GLY A 43 7.22 -0.50 12.75
C GLY A 43 7.74 0.48 13.78
N LYS A 44 8.87 1.08 13.45
CA LYS A 44 9.55 2.07 14.27
C LYS A 44 9.91 3.28 13.42
N LEU A 45 9.92 4.45 14.03
CA LEU A 45 10.49 5.64 13.44
C LEU A 45 11.91 5.81 13.99
N VAL A 46 12.88 5.95 13.10
CA VAL A 46 14.27 6.27 13.48
C VAL A 46 14.56 7.68 13.00
N LYS A 47 14.92 8.55 13.93
CA LYS A 47 15.21 9.94 13.61
C LYS A 47 16.27 10.46 14.58
N ASP A 48 17.26 11.18 14.04
CA ASP A 48 18.34 11.81 14.84
C ASP A 48 19.06 10.83 15.76
N GLY A 49 19.24 9.59 15.30
CA GLY A 49 19.92 8.55 16.06
C GLY A 49 19.07 7.88 17.14
N ALA A 50 17.79 8.20 17.21
CA ALA A 50 16.86 7.62 18.18
C ALA A 50 15.71 6.90 17.47
N SER A 51 15.13 5.93 18.14
CA SER A 51 13.96 5.21 17.63
C SER A 51 12.74 5.39 18.53
N SER A 52 11.56 5.38 17.92
CA SER A 52 10.30 5.46 18.64
C SER A 52 9.25 4.59 17.96
N ASP A 53 8.24 4.20 18.72
CA ASP A 53 7.14 3.40 18.17
C ASP A 53 6.25 4.26 17.27
N LEU A 54 5.78 3.67 16.19
CA LEU A 54 4.73 4.28 15.36
C LEU A 54 3.40 4.01 16.04
N SER A 55 2.82 5.04 16.65
CA SER A 55 1.65 4.89 17.51
C SER A 55 0.40 5.61 17.02
N SER A 56 0.50 6.44 15.97
CA SER A 56 -0.66 7.14 15.44
C SER A 56 -1.26 6.37 14.25
N PHE A 57 -2.56 6.47 14.07
CA PHE A 57 -3.24 5.80 12.96
C PHE A 57 -2.84 6.38 11.60
N ASP A 58 -2.46 7.65 11.58
CA ASP A 58 -1.99 8.29 10.35
C ASP A 58 -0.69 7.68 9.86
N ASP A 59 0.12 7.15 10.78
CA ASP A 59 1.37 6.46 10.46
C ASP A 59 1.18 4.96 10.35
N PHE A 60 -0.03 4.46 10.56
CA PHE A 60 -0.27 3.03 10.62
C PHE A 60 -0.44 2.46 9.22
N VAL A 61 0.55 1.73 8.78
CA VAL A 61 0.57 1.10 7.46
C VAL A 61 0.53 -0.42 7.63
N GLY A 62 -0.27 -1.08 6.78
CA GLY A 62 -0.46 -2.52 6.85
C GLY A 62 0.35 -3.31 5.85
N GLY A 63 0.86 -2.67 4.81
CA GLY A 63 1.62 -3.36 3.78
C GLY A 63 1.89 -2.46 2.59
N TYR A 64 2.52 -3.03 1.55
CA TYR A 64 2.84 -2.28 0.33
C TYR A 64 2.82 -3.18 -0.89
N SER A 65 2.68 -2.54 -2.06
CA SER A 65 2.91 -3.16 -3.37
C SER A 65 3.55 -2.14 -4.31
N LEU A 66 4.26 -2.63 -5.32
CA LEU A 66 4.78 -1.80 -6.42
C LEU A 66 3.97 -2.06 -7.67
N ILE A 67 3.52 -1.00 -8.31
CA ILE A 67 2.59 -1.04 -9.44
C ILE A 67 3.19 -0.25 -10.61
N ASN A 68 3.00 -0.74 -11.84
CA ASN A 68 3.25 0.02 -13.05
C ASN A 68 1.98 0.71 -13.50
N ALA A 69 2.07 1.99 -13.84
CA ALA A 69 0.98 2.74 -14.45
C ALA A 69 1.54 3.81 -15.38
N ALA A 70 0.72 4.28 -16.29
CA ALA A 70 1.14 5.31 -17.25
C ALA A 70 1.38 6.65 -16.56
N ASP A 71 0.52 6.99 -15.60
CA ASP A 71 0.56 8.26 -14.86
C ASP A 71 -0.17 8.07 -13.51
N ILE A 72 -0.16 9.13 -12.71
CA ILE A 72 -0.80 9.11 -11.39
C ILE A 72 -2.31 8.87 -11.49
N ASP A 73 -2.96 9.39 -12.52
CA ASP A 73 -4.40 9.21 -12.70
C ASP A 73 -4.75 7.74 -12.93
N GLN A 74 -3.96 7.04 -13.73
CA GLN A 74 -4.14 5.60 -13.93
C GLN A 74 -3.87 4.83 -12.63
N ALA A 75 -2.84 5.22 -11.89
CA ALA A 75 -2.53 4.60 -10.61
C ALA A 75 -3.68 4.75 -9.61
N ILE A 76 -4.31 5.94 -9.58
CA ILE A 76 -5.47 6.20 -8.73
C ILE A 76 -6.64 5.30 -9.13
N GLU A 77 -6.90 5.16 -10.45
CA GLU A 77 -7.98 4.30 -10.92
C GLU A 77 -7.76 2.84 -10.53
N ILE A 78 -6.51 2.37 -10.61
CA ILE A 78 -6.16 1.02 -10.13
C ILE A 78 -6.42 0.91 -8.63
N ALA A 79 -5.99 1.91 -7.86
CA ALA A 79 -6.12 1.92 -6.40
C ALA A 79 -7.57 1.91 -5.93
N LYS A 80 -8.48 2.49 -6.71
CA LYS A 80 -9.92 2.52 -6.37
C LYS A 80 -10.53 1.14 -6.23
N GLY A 81 -9.96 0.13 -6.88
CA GLY A 81 -10.43 -1.25 -6.76
C GLY A 81 -9.87 -1.99 -5.55
N CYS A 82 -8.97 -1.38 -4.81
CA CYS A 82 -8.33 -2.01 -3.66
C CYS A 82 -9.34 -2.33 -2.55
N PRO A 83 -9.30 -3.54 -1.97
CA PRO A 83 -10.25 -3.92 -0.91
C PRO A 83 -9.95 -3.28 0.44
N SER A 84 -8.89 -2.50 0.59
CA SER A 84 -8.52 -1.89 1.87
C SER A 84 -9.59 -0.94 2.38
N ALA A 85 -10.22 -1.28 3.51
CA ALA A 85 -11.24 -0.43 4.13
C ALA A 85 -10.64 0.85 4.71
N ALA A 86 -9.39 0.82 5.12
CA ALA A 86 -8.69 1.99 5.69
C ALA A 86 -8.06 2.89 4.63
N GLY A 87 -8.10 2.48 3.35
CA GLY A 87 -7.58 3.25 2.25
C GLY A 87 -6.18 2.84 1.83
N VAL A 88 -5.74 3.40 0.72
CA VAL A 88 -4.41 3.17 0.15
C VAL A 88 -3.79 4.51 -0.23
N ARG A 89 -2.52 4.68 0.14
CA ARG A 89 -1.73 5.85 -0.27
C ARG A 89 -0.97 5.50 -1.54
N VAL A 90 -0.98 6.41 -2.49
CA VAL A 90 -0.36 6.21 -3.80
C VAL A 90 0.78 7.20 -3.96
N PHE A 91 1.99 6.70 -4.15
CA PHE A 91 3.17 7.54 -4.35
C PHE A 91 3.84 7.20 -5.68
N GLU A 92 4.21 8.23 -6.44
CA GLU A 92 5.03 8.01 -7.63
C GLU A 92 6.48 7.84 -7.21
N ALA A 93 7.11 6.74 -7.64
CA ALA A 93 8.53 6.50 -7.39
C ALA A 93 9.34 7.19 -8.49
N ILE A 94 10.24 8.06 -8.10
CA ILE A 94 11.09 8.81 -9.03
C ILE A 94 12.37 8.00 -9.27
N PRO A 95 12.73 7.73 -10.53
CA PRO A 95 13.98 7.04 -10.82
C PRO A 95 15.18 7.86 -10.32
N MET A 96 16.16 7.16 -9.78
CA MET A 96 17.38 7.80 -9.26
C MET A 96 18.57 7.45 -10.14
#